data_87c968e30a4c197b71f3c5c8ee60ed77
#
_entry.id   87c968e30a4c197b71f3c5c8ee60ed77
#
_cell.length_a   1.000
_cell.length_b   1.000
_cell.length_c   1.000
_cell.angle_alpha   90.00
_cell.angle_beta   90.00
_cell.angle_gamma   90.00
#
_symmetry.space_group_name_H-M   'P 1'
#
loop_
_entity.id
_entity.type
_entity.pdbx_description
1 polymer ?
#
loop_
_entity_poly.entity_id
_entity_poly.type
_entity_poly.pdbx_seq_one_letter_code
_entity_poly.pdbx_strand_id
1 'polypeptide(L)'
;MNVIQPPHPVLDKRGEPHVRRYEEQRWLIDNIIRANGIDWDQPRSLYLNGPCGNEANADFAGIRERVKKMADIGPAFEAVARRREAKAQAAEEIGHKVTARDNYFMAAVHWGAAQWPYDQNNETNIA
;
A
#
# COMPACT_ATOMS: atom_id res chain seq x y z
N MET A 1 22.84 11.11 4.51
CA MET A 1 21.74 10.19 4.11
C MET A 1 22.31 8.80 3.89
N ASN A 2 21.81 7.79 4.62
CA ASN A 2 22.27 6.42 4.41
C ASN A 2 21.76 5.89 3.08
N VAL A 3 22.65 5.42 2.23
CA VAL A 3 22.29 4.82 0.94
C VAL A 3 21.80 3.40 1.18
N ILE A 4 20.64 3.07 0.60
CA ILE A 4 20.12 1.71 0.63
C ILE A 4 20.97 0.86 -0.32
N GLN A 5 21.57 -0.20 0.22
CA GLN A 5 22.43 -1.07 -0.58
C GLN A 5 21.62 -1.82 -1.63
N PRO A 6 22.13 -1.96 -2.87
CA PRO A 6 21.47 -2.77 -3.87
C PRO A 6 21.46 -4.25 -3.46
N PRO A 7 20.48 -5.02 -3.97
CA PRO A 7 20.41 -6.45 -3.66
C PRO A 7 21.62 -7.21 -4.22
N HIS A 8 22.04 -8.24 -3.51
CA HIS A 8 23.13 -9.10 -3.96
C HIS A 8 22.70 -10.01 -5.11
N PRO A 9 23.54 -10.16 -6.15
CA PRO A 9 23.26 -11.12 -7.20
C PRO A 9 23.24 -12.55 -6.66
N VAL A 10 22.39 -13.38 -7.26
CA VAL A 10 22.35 -14.82 -7.06
C VAL A 10 22.73 -15.52 -8.37
N LEU A 11 23.24 -16.74 -8.30
CA LEU A 11 23.56 -17.49 -9.51
C LEU A 11 22.29 -18.11 -10.11
N ASP A 12 22.14 -17.96 -11.42
CA ASP A 12 21.07 -18.61 -12.16
C ASP A 12 21.42 -20.11 -12.44
N LYS A 13 20.54 -20.78 -13.19
CA LYS A 13 20.74 -22.21 -13.56
C LYS A 13 22.00 -22.44 -14.41
N ARG A 14 22.53 -21.39 -15.03
CA ARG A 14 23.75 -21.42 -15.85
C ARG A 14 24.99 -21.05 -15.06
N GLY A 15 24.83 -20.71 -13.77
CA GLY A 15 25.93 -20.24 -12.92
C GLY A 15 26.27 -18.77 -13.14
N GLU A 16 25.42 -18.00 -13.85
CA GLU A 16 25.64 -16.58 -14.08
C GLU A 16 25.01 -15.74 -12.98
N PRO A 17 25.69 -14.67 -12.52
CA PRO A 17 25.12 -13.78 -11.51
C PRO A 17 23.98 -12.95 -12.09
N HIS A 18 22.86 -12.89 -11.36
CA HIS A 18 21.73 -12.01 -11.67
C HIS A 18 21.04 -11.57 -10.39
N VAL A 19 20.31 -10.46 -10.46
CA VAL A 19 19.49 -9.97 -9.36
C VAL A 19 18.04 -10.34 -9.66
N ARG A 20 17.33 -10.88 -8.66
CA ARG A 20 15.90 -11.15 -8.80
C ARG A 20 15.16 -9.86 -9.09
N ARG A 21 14.29 -9.90 -10.09
CA ARG A 21 13.54 -8.73 -10.53
C ARG A 21 12.77 -8.05 -9.39
N TYR A 22 12.13 -8.84 -8.54
CA TYR A 22 11.39 -8.28 -7.39
C TYR A 22 12.31 -7.56 -6.40
N GLU A 23 13.47 -8.13 -6.10
CA GLU A 23 14.44 -7.51 -5.20
C GLU A 23 15.02 -6.22 -5.77
N GLU A 24 15.28 -6.21 -7.08
CA GLU A 24 15.72 -5.00 -7.78
C GLU A 24 14.66 -3.91 -7.74
N GLN A 25 13.41 -4.25 -8.03
CA GLN A 25 12.29 -3.31 -7.97
C GLN A 25 12.08 -2.79 -6.55
N ARG A 26 12.15 -3.65 -5.56
CA ARG A 26 12.05 -3.28 -4.16
C ARG A 26 13.14 -2.27 -3.78
N TRP A 27 14.37 -2.54 -4.18
CA TRP A 27 15.48 -1.62 -3.93
C TRP A 27 15.26 -0.26 -4.59
N LEU A 28 14.84 -0.24 -5.84
CA LEU A 28 14.53 1.00 -6.56
C LEU A 28 13.43 1.78 -5.85
N ILE A 29 12.34 1.12 -5.49
CA ILE A 29 11.19 1.76 -4.84
C ILE A 29 11.57 2.26 -3.44
N ASP A 30 12.34 1.51 -2.67
CA ASP A 30 12.82 1.95 -1.37
C ASP A 30 13.61 3.26 -1.47
N ASN A 31 14.47 3.38 -2.49
CA ASN A 31 15.23 4.62 -2.73
C ASN A 31 14.32 5.78 -3.15
N ILE A 32 13.34 5.51 -4.01
CA ILE A 32 12.38 6.53 -4.45
C ILE A 32 11.52 7.02 -3.29
N ILE A 33 11.00 6.13 -2.47
CA ILE A 33 10.19 6.49 -1.30
C ILE A 33 11.03 7.27 -0.30
N ARG A 34 12.28 6.90 -0.12
CA ARG A 34 13.20 7.62 0.75
C ARG A 34 13.43 9.05 0.29
N ALA A 35 13.51 9.26 -1.01
CA ALA A 35 13.73 10.58 -1.59
C ALA A 35 12.45 11.44 -1.63
N ASN A 36 11.33 10.86 -2.00
CA ASN A 36 10.08 11.58 -2.31
C ASN A 36 8.87 11.17 -1.46
N GLY A 37 8.98 10.11 -0.65
CA GLY A 37 7.84 9.55 0.04
C GLY A 37 6.90 8.78 -0.88
N ILE A 38 5.79 8.30 -0.34
CA ILE A 38 4.77 7.56 -1.11
C ILE A 38 4.15 8.39 -2.22
N ASP A 39 4.22 9.71 -2.13
CA ASP A 39 3.67 10.62 -3.12
C ASP A 39 4.31 10.51 -4.51
N TRP A 40 5.46 9.82 -4.65
CA TRP A 40 6.01 9.52 -5.96
C TRP A 40 5.00 8.75 -6.84
N ASP A 41 4.14 7.96 -6.22
CA ASP A 41 3.09 7.20 -6.90
C ASP A 41 1.83 8.04 -7.04
N GLN A 42 1.91 9.11 -7.80
CA GLN A 42 0.81 10.04 -8.02
C GLN A 42 -0.44 9.37 -8.61
N PRO A 43 -0.34 8.46 -9.60
CA PRO A 43 -1.54 7.79 -10.11
C PRO A 43 -2.36 7.09 -9.01
N ARG A 44 -1.71 6.32 -8.14
CA ARG A 44 -2.43 5.65 -7.04
C ARG A 44 -2.96 6.64 -6.02
N SER A 45 -2.17 7.64 -5.65
CA SER A 45 -2.61 8.69 -4.73
C SER A 45 -3.84 9.43 -5.22
N LEU A 46 -3.86 9.81 -6.50
CA LEU A 46 -4.98 10.50 -7.14
C LEU A 46 -6.20 9.58 -7.30
N TYR A 47 -5.99 8.33 -7.71
CA TYR A 47 -7.08 7.36 -7.87
C TYR A 47 -7.74 7.01 -6.54
N LEU A 48 -6.99 6.98 -5.46
CA LEU A 48 -7.56 6.75 -4.13
C LEU A 48 -8.40 7.94 -3.67
N ASN A 49 -7.88 9.16 -3.83
CA ASN A 49 -8.54 10.37 -3.38
C ASN A 49 -9.79 10.71 -4.23
N GLY A 50 -9.73 10.48 -5.53
CA GLY A 50 -10.83 10.78 -6.42
C GLY A 50 -12.13 10.06 -6.02
N PRO A 51 -12.16 8.71 -6.05
CA PRO A 51 -13.37 7.96 -5.73
C PRO A 51 -13.80 8.08 -4.27
N CYS A 52 -12.86 8.21 -3.34
CA CYS A 52 -13.16 8.22 -1.90
C CYS A 52 -13.50 9.62 -1.35
N GLY A 53 -13.30 10.66 -2.14
CA GLY A 53 -13.62 12.04 -1.73
C GLY A 53 -12.62 12.61 -0.72
N ASN A 54 -13.02 13.73 -0.12
CA ASN A 54 -12.13 14.49 0.79
C ASN A 54 -11.72 13.72 2.05
N GLU A 55 -12.53 12.78 2.51
CA GLU A 55 -12.17 11.97 3.68
C GLU A 55 -10.90 11.13 3.45
N ALA A 56 -10.62 10.78 2.21
CA ALA A 56 -9.42 10.04 1.86
C ALA A 56 -8.12 10.83 2.09
N ASN A 57 -8.19 12.15 2.11
CA ASN A 57 -7.02 12.98 2.36
C ASN A 57 -6.43 12.74 3.75
N ALA A 58 -7.28 12.61 4.78
CA ALA A 58 -6.83 12.30 6.13
C ALA A 58 -6.24 10.89 6.23
N ASP A 59 -6.87 9.91 5.56
CA ASP A 59 -6.35 8.55 5.49
C ASP A 59 -5.00 8.50 4.80
N PHE A 60 -4.87 9.22 3.69
CA PHE A 60 -3.63 9.24 2.92
C PHE A 60 -2.51 9.98 3.66
N ALA A 61 -2.84 10.99 4.45
CA ALA A 61 -1.86 11.66 5.31
C ALA A 61 -1.22 10.67 6.30
N GLY A 62 -2.03 9.79 6.89
CA GLY A 62 -1.54 8.73 7.76
C GLY A 62 -0.65 7.70 7.01
N ILE A 63 -1.02 7.36 5.80
CA ILE A 63 -0.21 6.48 4.95
C ILE A 63 1.12 7.15 4.62
N ARG A 64 1.10 8.40 4.22
CA ARG A 64 2.29 9.19 3.90
C ARG A 64 3.28 9.22 5.05
N GLU A 65 2.78 9.36 6.27
CA GLU A 65 3.61 9.38 7.48
C GLU A 65 4.22 8.01 7.77
N ARG A 66 3.49 6.93 7.52
CA ARG A 66 3.92 5.56 7.87
C ARG A 66 4.84 4.93 6.84
N VAL A 67 4.72 5.29 5.56
CA VAL A 67 5.49 4.66 4.48
C VAL A 67 6.86 5.30 4.34
N LYS A 68 7.89 4.55 4.74
CA LYS A 68 9.30 4.95 4.62
C LYS A 68 10.06 4.06 3.64
N LYS A 69 9.51 2.92 3.28
CA LYS A 69 10.06 1.94 2.33
C LYS A 69 8.93 1.11 1.75
N MET A 70 9.21 0.34 0.71
CA MET A 70 8.21 -0.48 0.02
C MET A 70 7.49 -1.46 0.97
N ALA A 71 8.22 -2.06 1.91
CA ALA A 71 7.64 -3.00 2.87
C ALA A 71 6.57 -2.37 3.78
N ASP A 72 6.56 -1.06 3.93
CA ASP A 72 5.58 -0.35 4.76
C ASP A 72 4.26 -0.09 4.02
N ILE A 73 4.23 -0.20 2.69
CA ILE A 73 3.07 0.14 1.87
C ILE A 73 1.87 -0.75 2.21
N GLY A 74 2.05 -2.08 2.16
CA GLY A 74 0.98 -3.02 2.47
C GLY A 74 0.36 -2.78 3.85
N PRO A 75 1.15 -2.81 4.93
CA PRO A 75 0.65 -2.55 6.28
C PRO A 75 -0.02 -1.19 6.46
N ALA A 76 0.49 -0.14 5.80
CA ALA A 76 -0.10 1.20 5.91
C ALA A 76 -1.50 1.26 5.29
N PHE A 77 -1.68 0.72 4.08
CA PHE A 77 -2.99 0.65 3.44
C PHE A 77 -3.93 -0.31 4.15
N GLU A 78 -3.43 -1.44 4.64
CA GLU A 78 -4.20 -2.39 5.44
C GLU A 78 -4.77 -1.73 6.71
N ALA A 79 -3.98 -0.93 7.40
CA ALA A 79 -4.44 -0.24 8.62
C ALA A 79 -5.62 0.69 8.32
N VAL A 80 -5.58 1.41 7.19
CA VAL A 80 -6.71 2.25 6.77
C VAL A 80 -7.91 1.39 6.39
N ALA A 81 -7.71 0.32 5.62
CA ALA A 81 -8.77 -0.57 5.20
C ALA A 81 -9.52 -1.17 6.41
N ARG A 82 -8.79 -1.66 7.40
CA ARG A 82 -9.38 -2.23 8.63
C ARG A 82 -10.17 -1.20 9.42
N ARG A 83 -9.67 0.02 9.54
CA ARG A 83 -10.38 1.09 10.23
C ARG A 83 -11.67 1.46 9.51
N ARG A 84 -11.64 1.57 8.18
CA ARG A 84 -12.82 1.88 7.37
C ARG A 84 -13.85 0.75 7.42
N GLU A 85 -13.40 -0.50 7.41
CA GLU A 85 -14.27 -1.66 7.56
C GLU A 85 -14.96 -1.69 8.92
N ALA A 86 -14.22 -1.44 9.99
CA ALA A 86 -14.78 -1.37 11.34
C ALA A 86 -15.83 -0.25 11.47
N LYS A 87 -15.55 0.91 10.87
CA LYS A 87 -16.50 2.04 10.82
C LYS A 87 -17.75 1.69 10.02
N ALA A 88 -17.59 0.98 8.92
CA ALA A 88 -18.71 0.51 8.10
C ALA A 88 -19.60 -0.47 8.87
N GLN A 89 -19.01 -1.45 9.55
CA GLN A 89 -19.72 -2.42 10.36
C GLN A 89 -20.51 -1.74 11.48
N ALA A 90 -19.88 -0.79 12.18
CA ALA A 90 -20.56 -0.04 13.23
C ALA A 90 -21.76 0.77 12.69
N ALA A 91 -21.59 1.39 11.52
CA ALA A 91 -22.68 2.13 10.88
C ALA A 91 -23.82 1.21 10.43
N GLU A 92 -23.48 0.02 9.91
CA GLU A 92 -24.46 -0.98 9.49
C GLU A 92 -25.30 -1.46 10.67
N GLU A 93 -24.69 -1.72 11.81
CA GLU A 93 -25.39 -2.18 13.03
C GLU A 93 -26.44 -1.20 13.53
N ILE A 94 -26.23 0.11 13.34
CA ILE A 94 -27.18 1.16 13.74
C ILE A 94 -28.06 1.63 12.59
N GLY A 95 -28.02 0.95 11.44
CA GLY A 95 -28.89 1.24 10.31
C GLY A 95 -28.49 2.42 9.44
N HIS A 96 -27.28 2.96 9.60
CA HIS A 96 -26.76 4.07 8.77
C HIS A 96 -26.18 3.51 7.46
N LYS A 97 -27.08 3.16 6.53
CA LYS A 97 -26.72 2.43 5.30
C LYS A 97 -25.78 3.21 4.36
N VAL A 98 -25.97 4.52 4.22
CA VAL A 98 -25.12 5.34 3.36
C VAL A 98 -23.71 5.42 3.91
N THR A 99 -23.55 5.67 5.20
CA THR A 99 -22.26 5.70 5.87
C THR A 99 -21.57 4.33 5.79
N ALA A 100 -22.31 3.25 6.00
CA ALA A 100 -21.78 1.89 5.87
C ALA A 100 -21.26 1.64 4.44
N ARG A 101 -22.07 1.92 3.43
CA ARG A 101 -21.70 1.76 2.03
C ARG A 101 -20.42 2.53 1.68
N ASP A 102 -20.35 3.80 2.05
CA ASP A 102 -19.21 4.65 1.72
C ASP A 102 -17.92 4.16 2.39
N ASN A 103 -18.00 3.72 3.63
CA ASN A 103 -16.85 3.19 4.34
C ASN A 103 -16.44 1.79 3.84
N TYR A 104 -17.38 0.93 3.46
CA TYR A 104 -17.04 -0.34 2.79
C TYR A 104 -16.34 -0.10 1.46
N PHE A 105 -16.79 0.88 0.69
CA PHE A 105 -16.15 1.24 -0.57
C PHE A 105 -14.71 1.70 -0.33
N MET A 106 -14.49 2.60 0.63
CA MET A 106 -13.15 3.07 0.98
C MET A 106 -12.26 1.93 1.50
N ALA A 107 -12.82 1.02 2.30
CA ALA A 107 -12.09 -0.18 2.77
C ALA A 107 -11.65 -1.04 1.59
N ALA A 108 -12.54 -1.31 0.64
CA ALA A 108 -12.23 -2.12 -0.54
C ALA A 108 -11.11 -1.50 -1.39
N VAL A 109 -11.15 -0.20 -1.60
CA VAL A 109 -10.11 0.54 -2.35
C VAL A 109 -8.76 0.41 -1.65
N HIS A 110 -8.71 0.57 -0.34
CA HIS A 110 -7.45 0.47 0.41
C HIS A 110 -6.94 -0.97 0.53
N TRP A 111 -7.84 -1.96 0.63
CA TRP A 111 -7.46 -3.37 0.52
C TRP A 111 -6.82 -3.69 -0.83
N GLY A 112 -7.40 -3.18 -1.91
CA GLY A 112 -6.82 -3.31 -3.25
C GLY A 112 -5.41 -2.70 -3.32
N ALA A 113 -5.23 -1.52 -2.75
CA ALA A 113 -3.93 -0.86 -2.72
C ALA A 113 -2.90 -1.58 -1.85
N ALA A 114 -3.33 -2.31 -0.82
CA ALA A 114 -2.44 -3.07 0.05
C ALA A 114 -1.81 -4.30 -0.61
N GLN A 115 -2.40 -4.78 -1.71
CA GLN A 115 -1.97 -6.03 -2.36
C GLN A 115 -0.74 -5.89 -3.25
N TRP A 116 -0.61 -4.77 -3.97
CA TRP A 116 0.35 -4.66 -5.06
C TRP A 116 1.83 -4.80 -4.67
N PRO A 117 2.28 -4.45 -3.43
CA PRO A 117 3.70 -4.56 -3.11
C PRO A 117 4.18 -5.99 -2.81
N TYR A 118 3.31 -6.97 -2.80
CA TYR A 118 3.67 -8.34 -2.52
C TYR A 118 3.96 -9.13 -3.81
N ASP A 119 5.05 -9.90 -3.81
CA ASP A 119 5.40 -10.77 -4.95
C ASP A 119 4.77 -12.17 -4.84
N GLN A 120 4.31 -12.53 -3.65
CA GLN A 120 3.67 -13.82 -3.37
C GLN A 120 2.38 -13.61 -2.61
N ASN A 121 1.46 -14.53 -2.75
CA ASN A 121 0.21 -14.50 -2.01
C ASN A 121 0.47 -14.68 -0.51
N ASN A 122 -0.20 -13.85 0.27
CA ASN A 122 -0.20 -13.93 1.73
C ASN A 122 -1.58 -13.52 2.26
N GLU A 123 -1.74 -13.49 3.57
CA GLU A 123 -3.03 -13.16 4.19
C GLU A 123 -3.59 -11.81 3.74
N THR A 124 -2.73 -10.83 3.53
CA THR A 124 -3.16 -9.49 3.13
C THR A 124 -3.68 -9.44 1.71
N ASN A 125 -2.95 -10.04 0.74
CA ASN A 125 -3.32 -9.89 -0.66
C ASN A 125 -4.37 -10.89 -1.16
N ILE A 126 -4.69 -11.91 -0.39
CA ILE A 126 -5.79 -12.84 -0.73
C ILE A 126 -7.05 -12.60 0.09
N ALA A 127 -6.97 -11.78 1.10
CA ALA A 127 -8.12 -11.41 1.92
C ALA A 127 -9.04 -10.46 1.17
#